data_20f98a9c39ea1dcf39ae6adada9e9ea1
#
_entry.id   20f98a9c39ea1dcf39ae6adada9e9ea1
#
_cell.length_a   1.000
_cell.length_b   1.000
_cell.length_c   1.000
_cell.angle_alpha   90.00
_cell.angle_beta   90.00
_cell.angle_gamma   90.00
#
_symmetry.space_group_name_H-M   'P 1'
#
loop_
_entity.id
_entity.type
_entity.pdbx_description
1 polymer ?
#
loop_
_entity_poly.entity_id
_entity_poly.type
_entity_poly.pdbx_seq_one_letter_code
_entity_poly.pdbx_strand_id
1 'polypeptide(L)'
;MVFISLKGTSIYEICFFFVICAIKNLKSHLMSFLKDKILYEGLTFDDVLLVPAYSEVLPREVDLSSMFTRNIRINTPVVSAAMDSVTEDELAIAISREGGIGVIHKNMSIEKQASQVKRVKRAENVMIFDPITINLEATVAEAMNLMSEYKIGGIPVIDNNGILKGIVTNRDLRFENNPSRKITEVMTTNLITTNHQTNLESAARILQKHKIEKLPMIDESGKLIGLITYKDITKTKDRPNSCKDDKGRLRVAGAVGIAADTMERVEALINANVDAISIDTSHAHTKSVINILKEIKRNYPKVEVVAGNIVTSEAAKKLVDEGADAVKVGIGPGSICTTRIIAGVGIPQLSAIYNVAKAIEGSGVPVIADGGIRYSGDIIKAIAAGADSIMAGSLFAGVEESPGDTIIYNGRKFKAYRGMGSIEAMQQGSKDRYFQDIEDDIKKLVPEGIEARVPYKGTLAEVIYQMTGGLRAGMGYLGAKNITILKKEGKFVRITHSGIIESHPHDVSITREAPNYSRKSFE
;
A
#
# COMPACT_ATOMS: atom_id res chain seq x y z
N MET A 1 -7.01 -38.26 54.62
CA MET A 1 -5.77 -38.69 55.32
C MET A 1 -5.70 -40.22 55.17
N VAL A 2 -4.90 -40.71 54.24
CA VAL A 2 -4.70 -42.16 54.04
C VAL A 2 -3.36 -42.51 54.68
N PHE A 3 -3.42 -43.19 55.82
CA PHE A 3 -2.23 -43.74 56.49
C PHE A 3 -1.76 -44.99 55.71
N ILE A 4 -0.67 -44.86 54.94
CA ILE A 4 -0.01 -46.03 54.35
C ILE A 4 1.02 -46.52 55.36
N SER A 5 0.79 -47.74 55.89
CA SER A 5 1.71 -48.42 56.81
C SER A 5 3.03 -48.81 56.05
N LEU A 6 4.10 -48.11 56.34
CA LEU A 6 5.42 -48.35 55.74
C LEU A 6 6.23 -49.38 56.59
N LYS A 7 5.74 -50.61 56.72
CA LYS A 7 6.57 -51.72 57.25
C LYS A 7 7.23 -52.46 56.06
N GLY A 8 8.54 -52.22 55.87
CA GLY A 8 9.38 -52.99 54.94
C GLY A 8 9.90 -52.24 53.72
N THR A 9 9.66 -50.95 53.55
CA THR A 9 10.15 -50.19 52.35
C THR A 9 11.54 -49.62 52.64
N SER A 10 12.51 -49.87 51.73
CA SER A 10 13.88 -49.35 51.81
C SER A 10 13.88 -47.81 51.70
N ILE A 11 14.79 -47.15 52.39
CA ILE A 11 15.00 -45.70 52.29
C ILE A 11 15.16 -45.26 50.79
N TYR A 12 15.74 -46.09 49.96
CA TYR A 12 15.88 -45.84 48.53
C TYR A 12 14.55 -45.81 47.78
N GLU A 13 13.57 -46.66 48.16
CA GLU A 13 12.26 -46.68 47.54
C GLU A 13 11.43 -45.46 47.94
N ILE A 14 11.59 -45.02 49.20
CA ILE A 14 10.95 -43.80 49.70
C ILE A 14 11.52 -42.55 48.98
N CYS A 15 12.85 -42.46 48.86
CA CYS A 15 13.49 -41.36 48.12
C CYS A 15 13.10 -41.38 46.62
N PHE A 16 13.05 -42.56 46.01
CA PHE A 16 12.60 -42.69 44.63
C PHE A 16 11.16 -42.26 44.40
N PHE A 17 10.28 -42.63 45.33
CA PHE A 17 8.88 -42.18 45.31
C PHE A 17 8.74 -40.68 45.47
N PHE A 18 9.49 -40.03 46.38
CA PHE A 18 9.49 -38.58 46.54
C PHE A 18 10.06 -37.88 45.29
N VAL A 19 11.09 -38.41 44.64
CA VAL A 19 11.64 -37.88 43.41
C VAL A 19 10.61 -38.01 42.28
N ILE A 20 9.92 -39.12 42.15
CA ILE A 20 8.86 -39.28 41.14
C ILE A 20 7.67 -38.34 41.42
N CYS A 21 7.26 -38.15 42.68
CA CYS A 21 6.22 -37.21 43.03
C CYS A 21 6.63 -35.76 42.77
N ALA A 22 7.90 -35.39 43.05
CA ALA A 22 8.45 -34.07 42.75
C ALA A 22 8.50 -33.81 41.23
N ILE A 23 8.92 -34.80 40.44
CA ILE A 23 8.95 -34.72 38.98
C ILE A 23 7.51 -34.61 38.41
N LYS A 24 6.55 -35.38 38.95
CA LYS A 24 5.13 -35.26 38.55
C LYS A 24 4.55 -33.89 38.87
N ASN A 25 4.83 -33.35 40.07
CA ASN A 25 4.37 -32.02 40.47
C ASN A 25 5.04 -30.92 39.62
N LEU A 26 6.33 -31.04 39.32
CA LEU A 26 7.03 -30.13 38.43
C LEU A 26 6.47 -30.15 36.99
N LYS A 27 6.19 -31.38 36.46
CA LYS A 27 5.52 -31.55 35.17
C LYS A 27 4.11 -30.94 35.20
N SER A 28 3.33 -31.15 36.27
CA SER A 28 2.00 -30.59 36.44
C SER A 28 2.04 -29.04 36.46
N HIS A 29 2.95 -28.44 37.21
CA HIS A 29 3.14 -27.00 37.22
C HIS A 29 3.61 -26.43 35.91
N LEU A 30 4.57 -27.09 35.23
CA LEU A 30 5.03 -26.71 33.92
C LEU A 30 3.92 -26.82 32.87
N MET A 31 3.10 -27.88 32.93
CA MET A 31 1.94 -28.07 32.04
C MET A 31 0.84 -27.05 32.30
N SER A 32 0.62 -26.62 33.57
CA SER A 32 -0.29 -25.53 33.91
C SER A 32 0.22 -24.20 33.34
N PHE A 33 1.49 -23.84 33.58
CA PHE A 33 2.10 -22.63 33.03
C PHE A 33 2.00 -22.59 31.50
N LEU A 34 2.30 -23.69 30.82
CA LEU A 34 2.20 -23.78 29.35
C LEU A 34 0.76 -23.55 28.86
N LYS A 35 -0.24 -24.10 29.56
CA LYS A 35 -1.65 -23.91 29.20
C LYS A 35 -2.15 -22.48 29.45
N ASP A 36 -1.67 -21.83 30.51
CA ASP A 36 -2.20 -20.52 30.92
C ASP A 36 -1.49 -19.35 30.22
N LYS A 37 -0.24 -19.54 29.78
CA LYS A 37 0.59 -18.46 29.21
C LYS A 37 0.90 -18.62 27.74
N ILE A 38 1.00 -19.84 27.23
CA ILE A 38 1.25 -20.10 25.81
C ILE A 38 -0.08 -20.41 25.12
N LEU A 39 -0.61 -19.43 24.38
CA LEU A 39 -1.92 -19.54 23.72
C LEU A 39 -1.91 -20.58 22.59
N TYR A 40 -0.91 -20.55 21.74
CA TYR A 40 -0.73 -21.44 20.59
C TYR A 40 0.68 -21.28 19.98
N GLU A 41 1.03 -22.18 19.08
CA GLU A 41 2.23 -22.07 18.27
C GLU A 41 1.95 -21.17 17.04
N GLY A 42 2.68 -20.06 16.93
CA GLY A 42 2.54 -19.12 15.81
C GLY A 42 3.40 -19.55 14.62
N LEU A 43 2.85 -19.42 13.41
CA LEU A 43 3.50 -19.80 12.15
C LEU A 43 3.81 -18.58 11.28
N THR A 44 4.99 -18.61 10.63
CA THR A 44 5.41 -17.67 9.58
C THR A 44 5.14 -18.26 8.19
N PHE A 45 5.47 -17.51 7.14
CA PHE A 45 5.35 -18.02 5.77
C PHE A 45 6.32 -19.19 5.48
N ASP A 46 7.46 -19.26 6.19
CA ASP A 46 8.44 -20.33 6.02
C ASP A 46 8.02 -21.64 6.66
N ASP A 47 7.10 -21.62 7.62
CA ASP A 47 6.66 -22.82 8.33
C ASP A 47 5.67 -23.68 7.54
N VAL A 48 5.18 -23.19 6.39
CA VAL A 48 4.13 -23.85 5.61
C VAL A 48 4.36 -23.79 4.10
N LEU A 49 3.77 -24.78 3.40
CA LEU A 49 3.55 -24.73 1.95
C LEU A 49 2.06 -24.91 1.66
N LEU A 50 1.59 -24.37 0.53
CA LEU A 50 0.24 -24.62 0.03
C LEU A 50 0.21 -25.99 -0.68
N VAL A 51 -0.84 -26.76 -0.40
CA VAL A 51 -1.04 -28.10 -0.99
C VAL A 51 -1.63 -27.94 -2.39
N PRO A 52 -0.98 -28.43 -3.45
CA PRO A 52 -1.52 -28.40 -4.80
C PRO A 52 -2.89 -29.11 -4.88
N ALA A 53 -3.77 -28.60 -5.73
CA ALA A 53 -5.10 -29.15 -5.98
C ALA A 53 -5.32 -29.43 -7.46
N TYR A 54 -6.40 -30.16 -7.79
CA TYR A 54 -6.82 -30.30 -9.16
C TYR A 54 -7.15 -28.92 -9.76
N SER A 55 -6.66 -28.66 -10.96
CA SER A 55 -6.79 -27.36 -11.62
C SER A 55 -7.18 -27.47 -13.09
N GLU A 56 -8.17 -26.69 -13.47
CA GLU A 56 -8.51 -26.40 -14.87
C GLU A 56 -8.20 -24.94 -15.23
N VAL A 57 -7.48 -24.21 -14.32
CA VAL A 57 -7.20 -22.78 -14.43
C VAL A 57 -5.77 -22.54 -14.92
N LEU A 58 -5.62 -21.86 -16.04
CA LEU A 58 -4.32 -21.44 -16.52
C LEU A 58 -3.89 -20.14 -15.84
N PRO A 59 -2.60 -19.94 -15.52
CA PRO A 59 -2.12 -18.71 -14.85
C PRO A 59 -2.55 -17.40 -15.52
N ARG A 60 -2.66 -17.37 -16.86
CA ARG A 60 -3.11 -16.20 -17.64
C ARG A 60 -4.59 -15.85 -17.45
N GLU A 61 -5.41 -16.79 -16.99
CA GLU A 61 -6.86 -16.66 -16.82
C GLU A 61 -7.26 -16.24 -15.41
N VAL A 62 -6.29 -16.17 -14.49
CA VAL A 62 -6.53 -15.82 -13.10
C VAL A 62 -6.88 -14.33 -12.96
N ASP A 63 -7.98 -14.03 -12.26
CA ASP A 63 -8.34 -12.67 -11.82
C ASP A 63 -7.68 -12.37 -10.47
N LEU A 64 -6.79 -11.37 -10.47
CA LEU A 64 -6.07 -10.91 -9.27
C LEU A 64 -6.78 -9.78 -8.53
N SER A 65 -7.92 -9.30 -9.05
CA SER A 65 -8.62 -8.20 -8.42
C SER A 65 -9.10 -8.56 -7.00
N SER A 66 -9.00 -7.58 -6.12
CA SER A 66 -9.32 -7.73 -4.70
C SER A 66 -9.80 -6.41 -4.09
N MET A 67 -10.01 -6.39 -2.78
CA MET A 67 -10.45 -5.20 -2.07
C MET A 67 -9.30 -4.60 -1.25
N PHE A 68 -9.15 -3.27 -1.32
CA PHE A 68 -8.26 -2.51 -0.45
C PHE A 68 -9.02 -2.04 0.81
N THR A 69 -10.23 -1.51 0.61
CA THR A 69 -11.20 -1.19 1.66
C THR A 69 -12.57 -1.72 1.27
N ARG A 70 -13.60 -1.52 2.09
CA ARG A 70 -14.98 -1.98 1.78
C ARG A 70 -15.44 -1.61 0.37
N ASN A 71 -15.11 -0.41 -0.09
CA ASN A 71 -15.62 0.14 -1.34
C ASN A 71 -14.53 0.43 -2.37
N ILE A 72 -13.26 0.24 -2.03
CA ILE A 72 -12.14 0.43 -2.96
C ILE A 72 -11.63 -0.92 -3.46
N ARG A 73 -11.96 -1.24 -4.70
CA ARG A 73 -11.39 -2.37 -5.43
C ARG A 73 -10.04 -1.98 -6.03
N ILE A 74 -9.09 -2.91 -5.98
CA ILE A 74 -7.79 -2.86 -6.65
C ILE A 74 -7.69 -4.02 -7.65
N ASN A 75 -6.98 -3.82 -8.76
CA ASN A 75 -6.87 -4.83 -9.82
C ASN A 75 -5.69 -5.79 -9.60
N THR A 76 -4.75 -5.37 -8.75
CA THR A 76 -3.61 -6.17 -8.27
C THR A 76 -3.58 -6.08 -6.76
N PRO A 77 -3.50 -7.18 -5.99
CA PRO A 77 -3.67 -7.18 -4.54
C PRO A 77 -2.40 -6.70 -3.80
N VAL A 78 -1.86 -5.55 -4.22
CA VAL A 78 -0.57 -5.02 -3.76
C VAL A 78 -0.70 -3.57 -3.34
N VAL A 79 -0.17 -3.25 -2.17
CA VAL A 79 -0.16 -1.91 -1.56
C VAL A 79 1.28 -1.53 -1.22
N SER A 80 1.71 -0.29 -1.51
CA SER A 80 3.01 0.17 -1.04
C SER A 80 2.92 0.82 0.34
N ALA A 81 3.91 0.51 1.19
CA ALA A 81 3.93 0.92 2.59
C ALA A 81 4.17 2.43 2.77
N ALA A 82 3.53 3.01 3.77
CA ALA A 82 3.64 4.42 4.14
C ALA A 82 4.98 4.73 4.84
N MET A 83 6.08 4.62 4.09
CA MET A 83 7.43 4.82 4.60
C MET A 83 8.15 5.87 3.76
N ASP A 84 8.93 6.72 4.40
CA ASP A 84 9.61 7.86 3.78
C ASP A 84 10.73 7.48 2.80
N SER A 85 11.17 6.23 2.81
CA SER A 85 12.07 5.64 1.81
C SER A 85 11.36 4.72 0.80
N VAL A 86 10.01 4.69 0.79
CA VAL A 86 9.22 3.79 -0.07
C VAL A 86 8.19 4.54 -0.91
N THR A 87 7.23 5.26 -0.29
CA THR A 87 6.06 5.78 -1.02
C THR A 87 5.94 7.29 -0.92
N GLU A 88 6.35 7.96 -1.98
CA GLU A 88 5.93 9.31 -2.36
C GLU A 88 5.10 9.25 -3.65
N ASP A 89 4.81 10.40 -4.27
CA ASP A 89 3.91 10.48 -5.43
C ASP A 89 4.39 9.66 -6.65
N GLU A 90 5.68 9.57 -6.93
CA GLU A 90 6.20 8.82 -8.08
C GLU A 90 5.89 7.32 -7.95
N LEU A 91 6.18 6.72 -6.78
CA LEU A 91 5.83 5.33 -6.53
C LEU A 91 4.31 5.13 -6.45
N ALA A 92 3.56 6.06 -5.83
CA ALA A 92 2.11 5.96 -5.75
C ALA A 92 1.45 6.00 -7.14
N ILE A 93 1.98 6.79 -8.07
CA ILE A 93 1.57 6.79 -9.48
C ILE A 93 1.91 5.45 -10.12
N ALA A 94 3.14 4.98 -9.97
CA ALA A 94 3.60 3.75 -10.61
C ALA A 94 2.77 2.53 -10.16
N ILE A 95 2.56 2.36 -8.84
CA ILE A 95 1.82 1.20 -8.31
C ILE A 95 0.33 1.24 -8.71
N SER A 96 -0.27 2.43 -8.76
CA SER A 96 -1.67 2.57 -9.20
C SER A 96 -1.83 2.26 -10.69
N ARG A 97 -0.81 2.54 -11.52
CA ARG A 97 -0.75 2.12 -12.93
C ARG A 97 -0.71 0.61 -13.10
N GLU A 98 -0.06 -0.09 -12.19
CA GLU A 98 0.01 -1.56 -12.17
C GLU A 98 -1.19 -2.22 -11.47
N GLY A 99 -2.20 -1.43 -11.09
CA GLY A 99 -3.45 -1.94 -10.51
C GLY A 99 -3.49 -2.03 -8.99
N GLY A 100 -2.41 -1.69 -8.30
CA GLY A 100 -2.34 -1.59 -6.84
C GLY A 100 -2.74 -0.20 -6.31
N ILE A 101 -2.33 0.12 -5.09
CA ILE A 101 -2.52 1.45 -4.49
C ILE A 101 -1.33 1.84 -3.62
N GLY A 102 -0.91 3.10 -3.67
CA GLY A 102 0.15 3.64 -2.82
C GLY A 102 -0.40 4.36 -1.61
N VAL A 103 0.27 4.21 -0.45
CA VAL A 103 -0.03 4.99 0.76
C VAL A 103 1.09 5.99 0.99
N ILE A 104 0.83 7.28 0.72
CA ILE A 104 1.82 8.34 0.91
C ILE A 104 2.08 8.54 2.40
N HIS A 105 3.35 8.55 2.80
CA HIS A 105 3.77 8.67 4.20
C HIS A 105 3.51 10.07 4.78
N LYS A 106 3.50 10.16 6.12
CA LYS A 106 3.26 11.41 6.84
C LYS A 106 4.51 12.16 7.31
N ASN A 107 5.72 11.62 7.11
CA ASN A 107 6.99 12.25 7.50
C ASN A 107 7.32 13.44 6.59
N MET A 108 6.41 14.39 6.52
CA MET A 108 6.51 15.64 5.77
C MET A 108 5.42 16.61 6.25
N SER A 109 5.49 17.88 5.84
CA SER A 109 4.45 18.84 6.17
C SER A 109 3.09 18.43 5.57
N ILE A 110 2.00 18.93 6.15
CA ILE A 110 0.63 18.67 5.70
C ILE A 110 0.46 19.10 4.23
N GLU A 111 0.98 20.28 3.89
CA GLU A 111 0.90 20.84 2.53
C GLU A 111 1.66 20.00 1.51
N LYS A 112 2.87 19.51 1.88
CA LYS A 112 3.67 18.65 1.00
C LYS A 112 2.94 17.33 0.73
N GLN A 113 2.37 16.68 1.76
CA GLN A 113 1.63 15.43 1.60
C GLN A 113 0.37 15.63 0.73
N ALA A 114 -0.40 16.67 1.00
CA ALA A 114 -1.59 17.02 0.20
C ALA A 114 -1.20 17.35 -1.27
N SER A 115 -0.08 18.04 -1.49
CA SER A 115 0.45 18.32 -2.83
C SER A 115 0.82 17.04 -3.59
N GLN A 116 1.43 16.06 -2.91
CA GLN A 116 1.74 14.76 -3.49
C GLN A 116 0.48 13.99 -3.88
N VAL A 117 -0.56 13.96 -3.01
CA VAL A 117 -1.87 13.39 -3.35
C VAL A 117 -2.45 14.05 -4.59
N LYS A 118 -2.43 15.39 -4.68
CA LYS A 118 -2.90 16.12 -5.87
C LYS A 118 -2.12 15.74 -7.12
N ARG A 119 -0.79 15.52 -7.03
CA ARG A 119 0.03 15.06 -8.17
C ARG A 119 -0.40 13.68 -8.66
N VAL A 120 -0.65 12.73 -7.75
CA VAL A 120 -1.16 11.39 -8.12
C VAL A 120 -2.52 11.51 -8.81
N LYS A 121 -3.45 12.28 -8.23
CA LYS A 121 -4.80 12.49 -8.80
C LYS A 121 -4.77 13.16 -10.19
N ARG A 122 -3.73 13.92 -10.51
CA ARG A 122 -3.53 14.60 -11.80
C ARG A 122 -2.73 13.76 -12.83
N ALA A 123 -1.99 12.74 -12.39
CA ALA A 123 -1.04 12.00 -13.24
C ALA A 123 -1.71 11.28 -14.43
N GLU A 124 -2.93 10.81 -14.25
CA GLU A 124 -3.76 10.22 -15.30
C GLU A 124 -5.22 10.67 -15.13
N ASN A 125 -5.53 11.82 -15.67
CA ASN A 125 -6.90 12.31 -15.77
C ASN A 125 -7.37 12.13 -17.21
N VAL A 126 -8.36 11.28 -17.42
CA VAL A 126 -8.99 11.17 -18.74
C VAL A 126 -9.93 12.34 -19.00
N MET A 127 -10.50 12.90 -17.92
CA MET A 127 -11.30 14.12 -17.92
C MET A 127 -10.74 15.05 -16.83
N ILE A 128 -10.13 16.13 -17.25
CA ILE A 128 -9.63 17.16 -16.33
C ILE A 128 -10.82 18.06 -15.96
N PHE A 129 -11.42 17.85 -14.80
CA PHE A 129 -12.61 18.60 -14.34
C PHE A 129 -12.30 20.02 -13.84
N ASP A 130 -11.05 20.37 -13.64
CA ASP A 130 -10.61 21.72 -13.26
C ASP A 130 -9.33 22.02 -14.05
N PRO A 131 -9.45 22.28 -15.37
CA PRO A 131 -8.30 22.53 -16.21
C PRO A 131 -7.66 23.87 -15.86
N ILE A 132 -6.32 23.94 -16.04
CA ILE A 132 -5.61 25.22 -16.00
C ILE A 132 -6.17 26.08 -17.13
N THR A 133 -6.63 27.28 -16.78
CA THR A 133 -7.22 28.24 -17.70
C THR A 133 -6.43 29.55 -17.70
N ILE A 134 -6.62 30.35 -18.75
CA ILE A 134 -6.06 31.68 -18.85
C ILE A 134 -7.14 32.69 -19.24
N ASN A 135 -7.04 33.93 -18.78
CA ASN A 135 -7.99 34.97 -19.10
C ASN A 135 -7.73 35.59 -20.48
N LEU A 136 -8.75 36.19 -21.09
CA LEU A 136 -8.69 36.88 -22.39
C LEU A 136 -7.62 37.99 -22.45
N GLU A 137 -7.37 38.67 -21.32
CA GLU A 137 -6.41 39.79 -21.25
C GLU A 137 -4.94 39.35 -21.14
N ALA A 138 -4.68 38.03 -20.97
CA ALA A 138 -3.35 37.48 -20.79
C ALA A 138 -2.51 37.58 -22.05
N THR A 139 -1.18 37.47 -21.86
CA THR A 139 -0.18 37.54 -22.90
C THR A 139 0.32 36.15 -23.30
N VAL A 140 0.99 36.08 -24.45
CA VAL A 140 1.69 34.88 -24.92
C VAL A 140 2.73 34.40 -23.90
N ALA A 141 3.48 35.33 -23.27
CA ALA A 141 4.47 34.99 -22.24
C ALA A 141 3.83 34.29 -21.03
N GLU A 142 2.69 34.77 -20.54
CA GLU A 142 1.96 34.15 -19.43
C GLU A 142 1.47 32.75 -19.79
N ALA A 143 0.95 32.56 -21.01
CA ALA A 143 0.54 31.24 -21.49
C ALA A 143 1.72 30.26 -21.57
N MET A 144 2.88 30.70 -22.11
CA MET A 144 4.09 29.89 -22.18
C MET A 144 4.62 29.50 -20.80
N ASN A 145 4.60 30.43 -19.85
CA ASN A 145 5.01 30.19 -18.46
C ASN A 145 4.10 29.14 -17.80
N LEU A 146 2.79 29.27 -17.91
CA LEU A 146 1.83 28.31 -17.39
C LEU A 146 2.02 26.92 -18.05
N MET A 147 2.20 26.87 -19.36
CA MET A 147 2.47 25.60 -20.07
C MET A 147 3.75 24.93 -19.59
N SER A 148 4.80 25.70 -19.33
CA SER A 148 6.08 25.20 -18.82
C SER A 148 5.98 24.72 -17.38
N GLU A 149 5.38 25.53 -16.51
CA GLU A 149 5.20 25.23 -15.08
C GLU A 149 4.39 23.96 -14.85
N TYR A 150 3.24 23.85 -15.57
CA TYR A 150 2.32 22.71 -15.41
C TYR A 150 2.59 21.57 -16.40
N LYS A 151 3.60 21.68 -17.27
CA LYS A 151 3.97 20.70 -18.31
C LYS A 151 2.79 20.29 -19.20
N ILE A 152 1.98 21.27 -19.60
CA ILE A 152 0.79 21.10 -20.42
C ILE A 152 0.97 21.71 -21.82
N GLY A 153 0.37 21.07 -22.82
CA GLY A 153 0.51 21.52 -24.23
C GLY A 153 -0.67 22.33 -24.76
N GLY A 154 -1.48 22.92 -23.88
CA GLY A 154 -2.57 23.83 -24.28
C GLY A 154 -3.48 24.14 -23.13
N ILE A 155 -4.02 25.37 -23.15
CA ILE A 155 -4.78 26.01 -22.09
C ILE A 155 -6.09 26.55 -22.65
N PRO A 156 -7.27 26.20 -22.10
CA PRO A 156 -8.50 26.88 -22.42
C PRO A 156 -8.47 28.35 -22.00
N VAL A 157 -9.01 29.21 -22.85
CA VAL A 157 -9.14 30.66 -22.60
C VAL A 157 -10.57 30.95 -22.21
N ILE A 158 -10.77 31.55 -21.05
CA ILE A 158 -12.09 31.87 -20.47
C ILE A 158 -12.25 33.35 -20.22
N ASP A 159 -13.48 33.81 -20.18
CA ASP A 159 -13.80 35.15 -19.67
C ASP A 159 -13.95 35.18 -18.13
N ASN A 160 -14.24 36.35 -17.57
CA ASN A 160 -14.40 36.54 -16.13
C ASN A 160 -15.60 35.76 -15.53
N ASN A 161 -16.51 35.27 -16.36
CA ASN A 161 -17.65 34.44 -15.94
C ASN A 161 -17.35 32.95 -16.05
N GLY A 162 -16.15 32.56 -16.51
CA GLY A 162 -15.74 31.18 -16.74
C GLY A 162 -16.27 30.60 -18.06
N ILE A 163 -16.82 31.41 -18.96
CA ILE A 163 -17.30 30.96 -20.27
C ILE A 163 -16.10 30.75 -21.19
N LEU A 164 -16.09 29.63 -21.87
CA LEU A 164 -15.04 29.27 -22.82
C LEU A 164 -15.10 30.17 -24.06
N LYS A 165 -13.97 30.81 -24.40
CA LYS A 165 -13.83 31.72 -25.55
C LYS A 165 -12.83 31.22 -26.59
N GLY A 166 -11.87 30.42 -26.19
CA GLY A 166 -10.83 29.89 -27.07
C GLY A 166 -10.00 28.82 -26.42
N ILE A 167 -9.03 28.33 -27.17
CA ILE A 167 -7.96 27.49 -26.66
C ILE A 167 -6.64 27.92 -27.28
N VAL A 168 -5.57 27.96 -26.50
CA VAL A 168 -4.21 28.18 -26.98
C VAL A 168 -3.40 26.92 -26.76
N THR A 169 -2.63 26.50 -27.75
CA THR A 169 -1.85 25.26 -27.74
C THR A 169 -0.40 25.53 -28.14
N ASN A 170 0.49 24.56 -27.87
CA ASN A 170 1.88 24.62 -28.36
C ASN A 170 1.97 24.81 -29.87
N ARG A 171 0.95 24.41 -30.64
CA ARG A 171 0.91 24.62 -32.10
C ARG A 171 0.72 26.09 -32.43
N ASP A 172 -0.15 26.79 -31.69
CA ASP A 172 -0.47 28.20 -31.89
C ASP A 172 0.74 29.09 -31.48
N LEU A 173 1.51 28.67 -30.48
CA LEU A 173 2.65 29.44 -29.93
C LEU A 173 3.99 29.07 -30.55
N ARG A 174 4.09 28.02 -31.37
CA ARG A 174 5.36 27.47 -31.87
C ARG A 174 6.20 28.45 -32.63
N PHE A 175 5.58 29.34 -33.39
CA PHE A 175 6.23 30.33 -34.22
C PHE A 175 5.98 31.78 -33.78
N GLU A 176 5.38 31.94 -32.58
CA GLU A 176 5.12 33.27 -32.03
C GLU A 176 6.37 33.80 -31.33
N ASN A 177 6.87 34.95 -31.84
CA ASN A 177 8.08 35.59 -31.35
C ASN A 177 7.82 36.83 -30.48
N ASN A 178 6.56 37.29 -30.40
CA ASN A 178 6.21 38.44 -29.57
C ASN A 178 5.55 38.01 -28.24
N PRO A 179 6.31 37.95 -27.14
CA PRO A 179 5.81 37.51 -25.85
C PRO A 179 4.74 38.45 -25.23
N SER A 180 4.69 39.72 -25.67
CA SER A 180 3.74 40.72 -25.18
C SER A 180 2.41 40.72 -25.95
N ARG A 181 2.28 39.90 -26.99
CA ARG A 181 1.07 39.78 -27.80
C ARG A 181 -0.07 39.23 -26.96
N LYS A 182 -1.29 39.74 -27.16
CA LYS A 182 -2.49 39.25 -26.43
C LYS A 182 -2.85 37.83 -26.89
N ILE A 183 -3.29 37.00 -25.94
CA ILE A 183 -3.69 35.61 -26.22
C ILE A 183 -4.87 35.52 -27.18
N THR A 184 -5.75 36.50 -27.18
CA THR A 184 -6.92 36.63 -28.07
C THR A 184 -6.57 36.71 -29.54
N GLU A 185 -5.35 37.14 -29.88
CA GLU A 185 -4.89 37.30 -31.27
C GLU A 185 -4.26 36.01 -31.82
N VAL A 186 -3.93 35.07 -30.95
CA VAL A 186 -3.23 33.82 -31.32
C VAL A 186 -4.06 32.56 -30.98
N MET A 187 -5.07 32.66 -30.13
CA MET A 187 -5.90 31.51 -29.73
C MET A 187 -6.78 31.02 -30.87
N THR A 188 -7.08 29.73 -30.87
CA THR A 188 -8.13 29.14 -31.72
C THR A 188 -9.52 29.42 -31.11
N THR A 189 -10.42 30.06 -31.86
CA THR A 189 -11.79 30.43 -31.43
C THR A 189 -12.87 29.51 -31.95
N ASN A 190 -12.63 28.84 -33.09
CA ASN A 190 -13.60 27.85 -33.62
C ASN A 190 -13.39 26.51 -32.89
N LEU A 191 -14.09 26.35 -31.76
CA LEU A 191 -13.92 25.23 -30.85
C LEU A 191 -14.89 24.10 -31.13
N ILE A 192 -14.39 22.89 -31.12
CA ILE A 192 -15.18 21.67 -30.97
C ILE A 192 -15.27 21.41 -29.46
N THR A 193 -16.47 21.37 -28.92
CA THR A 193 -16.75 21.14 -27.49
C THR A 193 -17.64 19.93 -27.27
N THR A 194 -17.76 19.50 -26.04
CA THR A 194 -18.64 18.44 -25.60
C THR A 194 -19.27 18.77 -24.23
N ASN A 195 -20.13 17.90 -23.72
CA ASN A 195 -20.79 18.09 -22.43
C ASN A 195 -20.43 16.96 -21.43
N HIS A 196 -20.94 17.06 -20.21
CA HIS A 196 -20.68 16.12 -19.12
C HIS A 196 -21.20 14.69 -19.36
N GLN A 197 -22.10 14.47 -20.34
CA GLN A 197 -22.64 13.13 -20.67
C GLN A 197 -21.75 12.35 -21.64
N THR A 198 -20.70 12.97 -22.17
CA THR A 198 -19.81 12.34 -23.15
C THR A 198 -18.90 11.33 -22.49
N ASN A 199 -19.06 10.06 -22.88
CA ASN A 199 -18.15 9.00 -22.45
C ASN A 199 -16.84 9.02 -23.28
N LEU A 200 -15.83 8.29 -22.81
CA LEU A 200 -14.49 8.25 -23.41
C LEU A 200 -14.46 7.80 -24.86
N GLU A 201 -15.31 6.86 -25.22
CA GLU A 201 -15.39 6.33 -26.59
C GLU A 201 -15.92 7.37 -27.57
N SER A 202 -16.95 8.10 -27.14
CA SER A 202 -17.51 9.22 -27.90
C SER A 202 -16.52 10.38 -28.01
N ALA A 203 -15.82 10.72 -26.91
CA ALA A 203 -14.76 11.73 -26.93
C ALA A 203 -13.62 11.34 -27.89
N ALA A 204 -13.18 10.07 -27.87
CA ALA A 204 -12.16 9.57 -28.79
C ALA A 204 -12.59 9.72 -30.27
N ARG A 205 -13.85 9.39 -30.59
CA ARG A 205 -14.41 9.57 -31.95
C ARG A 205 -14.44 11.03 -32.39
N ILE A 206 -14.83 11.95 -31.47
CA ILE A 206 -14.85 13.41 -31.76
C ILE A 206 -13.42 13.89 -32.02
N LEU A 207 -12.46 13.58 -31.15
CA LEU A 207 -11.05 13.96 -31.30
C LEU A 207 -10.47 13.44 -32.63
N GLN A 208 -10.74 12.18 -32.99
CA GLN A 208 -10.29 11.56 -34.24
C GLN A 208 -10.94 12.20 -35.47
N LYS A 209 -12.29 12.39 -35.47
CA LYS A 209 -13.06 12.97 -36.58
C LYS A 209 -12.59 14.38 -36.91
N HIS A 210 -12.34 15.20 -35.87
CA HIS A 210 -11.94 16.60 -36.05
C HIS A 210 -10.42 16.80 -36.04
N LYS A 211 -9.61 15.74 -35.87
CA LYS A 211 -8.14 15.76 -35.84
C LYS A 211 -7.59 16.76 -34.80
N ILE A 212 -8.25 16.83 -33.63
CA ILE A 212 -7.88 17.68 -32.50
C ILE A 212 -7.33 16.83 -31.36
N GLU A 213 -6.44 17.42 -30.55
CA GLU A 213 -5.82 16.73 -29.40
C GLU A 213 -6.52 17.06 -28.06
N LYS A 214 -7.33 18.10 -28.04
CA LYS A 214 -7.99 18.62 -26.85
C LYS A 214 -9.46 18.90 -27.13
N LEU A 215 -10.34 18.44 -26.25
CA LEU A 215 -11.78 18.56 -26.37
C LEU A 215 -12.30 19.20 -25.08
N PRO A 216 -12.56 20.54 -25.07
CA PRO A 216 -13.17 21.20 -23.93
C PRO A 216 -14.58 20.71 -23.68
N MET A 217 -14.91 20.56 -22.38
CA MET A 217 -16.27 20.24 -21.93
C MET A 217 -16.92 21.49 -21.38
N ILE A 218 -18.14 21.79 -21.82
CA ILE A 218 -18.91 22.94 -21.37
C ILE A 218 -20.28 22.50 -20.84
N ASP A 219 -20.84 23.30 -19.95
CA ASP A 219 -22.24 23.18 -19.53
C ASP A 219 -23.20 23.88 -20.51
N GLU A 220 -24.49 23.87 -20.19
CA GLU A 220 -25.55 24.48 -21.00
C GLU A 220 -25.39 26.02 -21.13
N SER A 221 -24.67 26.65 -20.20
CA SER A 221 -24.37 28.09 -20.23
C SER A 221 -23.11 28.45 -21.03
N GLY A 222 -22.36 27.46 -21.51
CA GLY A 222 -21.09 27.62 -22.20
C GLY A 222 -19.89 27.75 -21.25
N LYS A 223 -20.08 27.55 -19.94
CA LYS A 223 -19.02 27.58 -18.94
C LYS A 223 -18.17 26.33 -19.06
N LEU A 224 -16.84 26.51 -18.96
CA LEU A 224 -15.90 25.41 -18.99
C LEU A 224 -16.05 24.55 -17.73
N ILE A 225 -16.33 23.26 -17.89
CA ILE A 225 -16.46 22.26 -16.82
C ILE A 225 -15.37 21.20 -16.86
N GLY A 226 -14.60 21.13 -17.95
CA GLY A 226 -13.52 20.15 -18.07
C GLY A 226 -12.80 20.17 -19.41
N LEU A 227 -11.77 19.35 -19.52
CA LEU A 227 -10.96 19.18 -20.71
C LEU A 227 -10.62 17.69 -20.89
N ILE A 228 -10.83 17.14 -22.07
CA ILE A 228 -10.41 15.77 -22.45
C ILE A 228 -9.26 15.90 -23.44
N THR A 229 -8.19 15.11 -23.25
CA THR A 229 -7.08 15.10 -24.21
C THR A 229 -6.92 13.73 -24.89
N TYR A 230 -6.48 13.72 -26.14
CA TYR A 230 -6.17 12.49 -26.87
C TYR A 230 -5.11 11.64 -26.14
N LYS A 231 -4.11 12.31 -25.55
CA LYS A 231 -3.03 11.69 -24.82
C LYS A 231 -3.51 10.88 -23.61
N ASP A 232 -4.55 11.37 -22.94
CA ASP A 232 -5.13 10.71 -21.76
C ASP A 232 -6.01 9.51 -22.15
N ILE A 233 -6.72 9.60 -23.27
CA ILE A 233 -7.47 8.46 -23.83
C ILE A 233 -6.51 7.33 -24.25
N THR A 234 -5.40 7.65 -24.90
CA THR A 234 -4.40 6.66 -25.32
C THR A 234 -3.77 5.97 -24.11
N LYS A 235 -3.35 6.72 -23.10
CA LYS A 235 -2.82 6.16 -21.84
C LYS A 235 -3.78 5.18 -21.17
N THR A 236 -5.08 5.40 -21.25
CA THR A 236 -6.08 4.49 -20.67
C THR A 236 -6.12 3.15 -21.42
N LYS A 237 -5.93 3.15 -22.75
CA LYS A 237 -5.83 1.93 -23.55
C LYS A 237 -4.52 1.17 -23.29
N ASP A 238 -3.44 1.89 -23.09
CA ASP A 238 -2.11 1.30 -22.84
C ASP A 238 -1.99 0.65 -21.46
N ARG A 239 -2.82 1.06 -20.49
CA ARG A 239 -2.79 0.59 -19.09
C ARG A 239 -4.17 0.20 -18.58
N PRO A 240 -4.76 -0.88 -19.09
CA PRO A 240 -6.14 -1.29 -18.72
C PRO A 240 -6.24 -1.74 -17.26
N ASN A 241 -5.12 -2.11 -16.65
CA ASN A 241 -5.09 -2.65 -15.28
C ASN A 241 -4.98 -1.55 -14.20
N SER A 242 -4.84 -0.26 -14.59
CA SER A 242 -4.67 0.83 -13.63
C SER A 242 -5.83 0.92 -12.63
N CYS A 243 -5.48 1.14 -11.35
CA CYS A 243 -6.45 1.35 -10.28
C CYS A 243 -6.94 2.81 -10.31
N LYS A 244 -8.18 3.00 -10.76
CA LYS A 244 -8.78 4.33 -10.98
C LYS A 244 -10.08 4.49 -10.20
N ASP A 245 -10.39 5.73 -9.85
CA ASP A 245 -11.68 6.12 -9.30
C ASP A 245 -12.73 6.31 -10.41
N ASP A 246 -13.98 6.59 -10.04
CA ASP A 246 -15.11 6.75 -10.96
C ASP A 246 -14.94 7.93 -11.94
N LYS A 247 -14.01 8.86 -11.63
CA LYS A 247 -13.61 9.99 -12.50
C LYS A 247 -12.42 9.66 -13.40
N GLY A 248 -11.94 8.41 -13.40
CA GLY A 248 -10.79 7.95 -14.18
C GLY A 248 -9.43 8.40 -13.66
N ARG A 249 -9.33 8.92 -12.42
CA ARG A 249 -8.09 9.36 -11.79
C ARG A 249 -7.46 8.20 -11.01
N LEU A 250 -6.13 8.14 -10.97
CA LEU A 250 -5.42 7.15 -10.18
C LEU A 250 -5.83 7.23 -8.69
N ARG A 251 -5.99 6.07 -8.05
CA ARG A 251 -6.29 5.98 -6.62
C ARG A 251 -5.03 6.11 -5.79
N VAL A 252 -5.17 6.76 -4.63
CA VAL A 252 -4.07 6.98 -3.68
C VAL A 252 -4.63 7.07 -2.26
N ALA A 253 -3.90 6.51 -1.30
CA ALA A 253 -4.18 6.68 0.12
C ALA A 253 -3.12 7.58 0.78
N GLY A 254 -3.49 8.22 1.89
CA GLY A 254 -2.59 9.04 2.69
C GLY A 254 -2.51 8.53 4.12
N ALA A 255 -1.29 8.42 4.66
CA ALA A 255 -1.07 8.02 6.05
C ALA A 255 -1.26 9.21 7.00
N VAL A 256 -1.87 8.92 8.15
CA VAL A 256 -1.96 9.83 9.30
C VAL A 256 -1.54 9.09 10.57
N GLY A 257 -1.16 9.83 11.60
CA GLY A 257 -0.82 9.29 12.91
C GLY A 257 -1.89 9.57 13.96
N ILE A 258 -1.43 9.83 15.19
CA ILE A 258 -2.26 10.16 16.35
C ILE A 258 -1.84 11.48 17.01
N ALA A 259 -0.98 12.27 16.36
CA ALA A 259 -0.51 13.55 16.84
C ALA A 259 -1.62 14.62 16.83
N ALA A 260 -1.38 15.76 17.48
CA ALA A 260 -2.37 16.83 17.61
C ALA A 260 -2.83 17.43 16.26
N ASP A 261 -1.95 17.39 15.23
CA ASP A 261 -2.23 17.88 13.86
C ASP A 261 -2.98 16.87 12.98
N THR A 262 -3.34 15.70 13.51
CA THR A 262 -3.94 14.61 12.71
C THR A 262 -5.20 15.03 11.98
N MET A 263 -6.12 15.74 12.63
CA MET A 263 -7.39 16.11 11.99
C MET A 263 -7.20 17.20 10.91
N GLU A 264 -6.28 18.13 11.09
CA GLU A 264 -5.90 19.11 10.08
C GLU A 264 -5.31 18.42 8.84
N ARG A 265 -4.44 17.43 9.06
CA ARG A 265 -3.87 16.59 8.00
C ARG A 265 -4.94 15.80 7.25
N VAL A 266 -5.89 15.20 7.96
CA VAL A 266 -7.04 14.50 7.36
C VAL A 266 -7.82 15.43 6.45
N GLU A 267 -8.17 16.64 6.92
CA GLU A 267 -8.90 17.62 6.13
C GLU A 267 -8.14 18.03 4.86
N ALA A 268 -6.83 18.32 4.98
CA ALA A 268 -5.99 18.68 3.84
C ALA A 268 -5.91 17.56 2.78
N LEU A 269 -5.83 16.27 3.22
CA LEU A 269 -5.82 15.12 2.34
C LEU A 269 -7.18 14.92 1.63
N ILE A 270 -8.29 15.12 2.34
CA ILE A 270 -9.65 15.06 1.76
C ILE A 270 -9.82 16.16 0.70
N ASN A 271 -9.38 17.38 1.01
CA ASN A 271 -9.40 18.51 0.07
C ASN A 271 -8.47 18.27 -1.15
N ALA A 272 -7.48 17.40 -1.02
CA ALA A 272 -6.66 16.92 -2.12
C ALA A 272 -7.29 15.77 -2.91
N ASN A 273 -8.50 15.31 -2.57
CA ASN A 273 -9.23 14.17 -3.14
C ASN A 273 -8.53 12.81 -2.90
N VAL A 274 -7.98 12.58 -1.73
CA VAL A 274 -7.47 11.26 -1.32
C VAL A 274 -8.61 10.23 -1.36
N ASP A 275 -8.32 8.99 -1.75
CA ASP A 275 -9.34 7.92 -1.82
C ASP A 275 -9.54 7.22 -0.47
N ALA A 276 -8.48 7.11 0.34
CA ALA A 276 -8.55 6.54 1.68
C ALA A 276 -7.53 7.17 2.63
N ILE A 277 -7.86 7.20 3.90
CA ILE A 277 -6.96 7.56 5.00
C ILE A 277 -6.45 6.28 5.66
N SER A 278 -5.14 6.20 5.89
CA SER A 278 -4.53 5.10 6.65
C SER A 278 -4.04 5.61 8.01
N ILE A 279 -4.72 5.24 9.09
CA ILE A 279 -4.20 5.44 10.44
C ILE A 279 -3.08 4.43 10.63
N ASP A 280 -1.83 4.91 10.67
CA ASP A 280 -0.63 4.09 10.62
C ASP A 280 0.19 4.19 11.90
N THR A 281 0.05 3.20 12.78
CA THR A 281 0.70 3.11 14.09
C THR A 281 1.36 1.76 14.30
N SER A 282 2.29 1.66 15.25
CA SER A 282 2.93 0.40 15.62
C SER A 282 1.95 -0.57 16.30
N HIS A 283 0.92 -0.03 16.99
CA HIS A 283 -0.12 -0.80 17.69
C HIS A 283 -1.45 -0.04 17.70
N ALA A 284 -2.40 -0.50 16.89
CA ALA A 284 -3.68 0.21 16.73
C ALA A 284 -4.75 -0.17 17.76
N HIS A 285 -4.55 -1.20 18.57
CA HIS A 285 -5.49 -1.57 19.64
C HIS A 285 -5.29 -0.69 20.88
N THR A 286 -5.39 0.64 20.70
CA THR A 286 -5.21 1.66 21.74
C THR A 286 -6.36 2.64 21.73
N LYS A 287 -6.61 3.26 22.90
CA LYS A 287 -7.68 4.26 23.06
C LYS A 287 -7.51 5.47 22.12
N SER A 288 -6.26 5.93 21.91
CA SER A 288 -5.96 7.06 21.04
C SER A 288 -6.31 6.77 19.59
N VAL A 289 -5.89 5.62 19.04
CA VAL A 289 -6.20 5.20 17.66
C VAL A 289 -7.72 5.05 17.47
N ILE A 290 -8.41 4.39 18.42
CA ILE A 290 -9.87 4.21 18.37
C ILE A 290 -10.59 5.56 18.38
N ASN A 291 -10.13 6.53 19.19
CA ASN A 291 -10.74 7.86 19.23
C ASN A 291 -10.55 8.61 17.90
N ILE A 292 -9.35 8.58 17.32
CA ILE A 292 -9.07 9.20 16.00
C ILE A 292 -9.93 8.55 14.91
N LEU A 293 -10.05 7.23 14.89
CA LEU A 293 -10.92 6.52 13.95
C LEU A 293 -12.37 7.01 14.06
N LYS A 294 -12.92 7.06 15.27
CA LYS A 294 -14.28 7.58 15.53
C LYS A 294 -14.43 9.03 15.06
N GLU A 295 -13.46 9.87 15.35
CA GLU A 295 -13.49 11.27 14.99
C GLU A 295 -13.46 11.48 13.48
N ILE A 296 -12.60 10.75 12.75
CA ILE A 296 -12.57 10.78 11.29
C ILE A 296 -13.91 10.31 10.71
N LYS A 297 -14.46 9.19 11.18
CA LYS A 297 -15.72 8.64 10.66
C LYS A 297 -16.91 9.52 10.99
N ARG A 298 -16.91 10.24 12.13
CA ARG A 298 -17.96 11.20 12.51
C ARG A 298 -17.93 12.43 11.63
N ASN A 299 -16.74 13.01 11.39
CA ASN A 299 -16.60 14.27 10.65
C ASN A 299 -16.64 14.03 9.13
N TYR A 300 -16.17 12.87 8.66
CA TYR A 300 -16.05 12.53 7.25
C TYR A 300 -16.58 11.11 6.97
N PRO A 301 -17.89 10.86 7.11
CA PRO A 301 -18.47 9.48 7.07
C PRO A 301 -18.27 8.75 5.75
N LYS A 302 -18.01 9.47 4.66
CA LYS A 302 -17.78 8.90 3.31
C LYS A 302 -16.32 8.51 3.06
N VAL A 303 -15.39 8.94 3.91
CA VAL A 303 -13.97 8.65 3.74
C VAL A 303 -13.68 7.22 4.19
N GLU A 304 -13.02 6.45 3.33
CA GLU A 304 -12.56 5.10 3.65
C GLU A 304 -11.35 5.17 4.59
N VAL A 305 -11.38 4.41 5.69
CA VAL A 305 -10.33 4.42 6.71
C VAL A 305 -9.75 3.03 6.90
N VAL A 306 -8.44 2.92 6.65
CA VAL A 306 -7.62 1.76 6.99
C VAL A 306 -7.05 1.97 8.39
N ALA A 307 -7.24 1.04 9.31
CA ALA A 307 -6.70 1.13 10.66
C ALA A 307 -5.66 0.02 10.93
N GLY A 308 -4.50 0.38 11.45
CA GLY A 308 -3.42 -0.57 11.76
C GLY A 308 -2.25 0.06 12.53
N ASN A 309 -1.33 -0.80 13.06
CA ASN A 309 -1.27 -2.24 12.83
C ASN A 309 -1.85 -3.03 14.01
N ILE A 310 -2.40 -4.19 13.69
CA ILE A 310 -2.93 -5.14 14.68
C ILE A 310 -2.42 -6.56 14.39
N VAL A 311 -2.58 -7.47 15.37
CA VAL A 311 -2.25 -8.91 15.20
C VAL A 311 -3.24 -9.83 15.93
N THR A 312 -4.24 -9.29 16.63
CA THR A 312 -5.19 -10.10 17.43
C THR A 312 -6.62 -9.99 16.92
N SER A 313 -7.40 -11.04 17.17
CA SER A 313 -8.83 -11.12 16.84
C SER A 313 -9.66 -10.02 17.52
N GLU A 314 -9.34 -9.71 18.78
CA GLU A 314 -10.03 -8.72 19.59
C GLU A 314 -9.82 -7.30 19.01
N ALA A 315 -8.57 -6.99 18.63
CA ALA A 315 -8.25 -5.72 17.98
C ALA A 315 -9.02 -5.54 16.68
N ALA A 316 -9.08 -6.60 15.87
CA ALA A 316 -9.78 -6.58 14.59
C ALA A 316 -11.28 -6.29 14.77
N LYS A 317 -11.95 -7.05 15.64
CA LYS A 317 -13.37 -6.81 15.96
C LYS A 317 -13.61 -5.40 16.45
N LYS A 318 -12.79 -4.93 17.41
CA LYS A 318 -12.90 -3.59 17.97
C LYS A 318 -12.81 -2.50 16.91
N LEU A 319 -11.80 -2.55 16.00
CA LEU A 319 -11.65 -1.55 14.94
C LEU A 319 -12.80 -1.60 13.92
N VAL A 320 -13.28 -2.80 13.57
CA VAL A 320 -14.43 -2.97 12.67
C VAL A 320 -15.71 -2.40 13.29
N ASP A 321 -15.96 -2.67 14.56
CA ASP A 321 -17.13 -2.15 15.29
C ASP A 321 -17.12 -0.62 15.41
N GLU A 322 -15.91 -0.01 15.39
CA GLU A 322 -15.72 1.44 15.45
C GLU A 322 -15.63 2.11 14.06
N GLY A 323 -15.90 1.34 13.00
CA GLY A 323 -16.09 1.86 11.64
C GLY A 323 -14.86 1.85 10.74
N ALA A 324 -13.85 1.03 11.03
CA ALA A 324 -12.76 0.80 10.09
C ALA A 324 -13.28 0.15 8.79
N ASP A 325 -12.81 0.63 7.64
CA ASP A 325 -13.17 0.10 6.32
C ASP A 325 -12.14 -0.92 5.80
N ALA A 326 -10.98 -1.01 6.43
CA ALA A 326 -10.01 -2.08 6.31
C ALA A 326 -9.15 -2.18 7.57
N VAL A 327 -8.61 -3.35 7.85
CA VAL A 327 -7.64 -3.56 8.94
C VAL A 327 -6.29 -3.99 8.39
N LYS A 328 -5.21 -3.40 8.94
CA LYS A 328 -3.83 -3.67 8.52
C LYS A 328 -3.11 -4.50 9.58
N VAL A 329 -2.58 -5.66 9.17
CA VAL A 329 -2.09 -6.72 10.06
C VAL A 329 -0.59 -6.89 9.97
N GLY A 330 0.09 -6.72 11.11
CA GLY A 330 1.53 -6.98 11.21
C GLY A 330 2.20 -6.13 12.27
N ILE A 331 2.70 -6.75 13.34
CA ILE A 331 3.57 -6.14 14.35
C ILE A 331 4.90 -6.85 14.31
N GLY A 332 5.94 -6.14 13.84
CA GLY A 332 7.31 -6.62 13.79
C GLY A 332 7.71 -7.59 12.67
N PRO A 333 6.93 -7.88 11.59
CA PRO A 333 7.39 -8.79 10.54
C PRO A 333 8.26 -8.11 9.48
N GLY A 334 8.36 -6.79 9.46
CA GLY A 334 9.14 -6.03 8.47
C GLY A 334 10.65 -6.32 8.59
N SER A 335 11.36 -6.29 7.45
CA SER A 335 12.80 -6.64 7.39
C SER A 335 13.73 -5.70 8.14
N ILE A 336 13.28 -4.48 8.44
CA ILE A 336 14.02 -3.44 9.18
C ILE A 336 13.36 -3.10 10.51
N CYS A 337 12.33 -3.86 10.91
CA CYS A 337 11.64 -3.70 12.18
C CYS A 337 12.33 -4.52 13.28
N THR A 338 12.60 -3.90 14.42
CA THR A 338 13.19 -4.57 15.59
C THR A 338 12.24 -4.66 16.78
N THR A 339 10.96 -4.29 16.63
CA THR A 339 9.94 -4.32 17.70
C THR A 339 9.90 -5.65 18.46
N ARG A 340 9.95 -6.77 17.75
CA ARG A 340 9.92 -8.11 18.39
C ARG A 340 11.14 -8.40 19.26
N ILE A 341 12.28 -7.78 18.97
CA ILE A 341 13.53 -7.96 19.73
C ILE A 341 13.60 -6.92 20.85
N ILE A 342 13.26 -5.66 20.56
CA ILE A 342 13.40 -4.56 21.51
C ILE A 342 12.26 -4.54 22.52
N ALA A 343 11.02 -4.68 22.05
CA ALA A 343 9.81 -4.67 22.91
C ALA A 343 9.35 -6.09 23.30
N GLY A 344 9.81 -7.14 22.62
CA GLY A 344 9.42 -8.52 22.88
C GLY A 344 7.98 -8.85 22.46
N VAL A 345 7.33 -8.02 21.63
CA VAL A 345 5.91 -8.12 21.28
C VAL A 345 5.73 -8.42 19.80
N GLY A 346 4.78 -9.31 19.47
CA GLY A 346 4.41 -9.65 18.10
C GLY A 346 3.78 -11.03 18.00
N ILE A 347 3.20 -11.31 16.83
CA ILE A 347 2.68 -12.63 16.45
C ILE A 347 3.28 -12.98 15.08
N PRO A 348 3.70 -14.23 14.83
CA PRO A 348 4.14 -14.69 13.50
C PRO A 348 3.08 -14.39 12.43
N GLN A 349 3.52 -13.88 11.28
CA GLN A 349 2.65 -13.15 10.35
C GLN A 349 1.50 -13.99 9.77
N LEU A 350 1.78 -15.25 9.40
CA LEU A 350 0.75 -16.14 8.85
C LEU A 350 -0.40 -16.35 9.86
N SER A 351 -0.04 -16.65 11.12
CA SER A 351 -1.03 -16.82 12.20
C SER A 351 -1.78 -15.53 12.51
N ALA A 352 -1.11 -14.36 12.50
CA ALA A 352 -1.76 -13.07 12.71
C ALA A 352 -2.82 -12.80 11.64
N ILE A 353 -2.48 -13.02 10.35
CA ILE A 353 -3.41 -12.84 9.23
C ILE A 353 -4.62 -13.76 9.39
N TYR A 354 -4.40 -15.05 9.63
CA TYR A 354 -5.48 -16.03 9.77
C TYR A 354 -6.42 -15.68 10.92
N ASN A 355 -5.88 -15.38 12.11
CA ASN A 355 -6.68 -15.07 13.29
C ASN A 355 -7.52 -13.80 13.10
N VAL A 356 -6.95 -12.75 12.50
CA VAL A 356 -7.66 -11.51 12.20
C VAL A 356 -8.74 -11.75 11.15
N ALA A 357 -8.42 -12.38 10.03
CA ALA A 357 -9.37 -12.65 8.96
C ALA A 357 -10.56 -13.50 9.44
N LYS A 358 -10.27 -14.54 10.23
CA LYS A 358 -11.30 -15.40 10.84
C LYS A 358 -12.21 -14.62 11.80
N ALA A 359 -11.64 -13.69 12.56
CA ALA A 359 -12.39 -12.93 13.57
C ALA A 359 -13.41 -11.95 12.96
N ILE A 360 -13.14 -11.44 11.75
CA ILE A 360 -14.00 -10.47 11.06
C ILE A 360 -14.66 -11.05 9.80
N GLU A 361 -14.66 -12.39 9.67
CA GLU A 361 -15.34 -13.07 8.56
C GLU A 361 -16.82 -12.65 8.49
N GLY A 362 -17.30 -12.32 7.30
CA GLY A 362 -18.67 -11.84 7.07
C GLY A 362 -18.91 -10.35 7.33
N SER A 363 -17.94 -9.61 7.89
CA SER A 363 -18.09 -8.16 8.15
C SER A 363 -17.99 -7.30 6.87
N GLY A 364 -17.48 -7.85 5.77
CA GLY A 364 -17.17 -7.11 4.55
C GLY A 364 -15.96 -6.19 4.66
N VAL A 365 -15.19 -6.24 5.77
CA VAL A 365 -13.95 -5.46 5.96
C VAL A 365 -12.75 -6.28 5.48
N PRO A 366 -11.98 -5.80 4.48
CA PRO A 366 -10.82 -6.51 4.00
C PRO A 366 -9.63 -6.43 4.96
N VAL A 367 -8.74 -7.42 4.83
CA VAL A 367 -7.50 -7.57 5.59
C VAL A 367 -6.30 -7.26 4.70
N ILE A 368 -5.45 -6.34 5.14
CA ILE A 368 -4.18 -5.99 4.48
C ILE A 368 -3.03 -6.63 5.27
N ALA A 369 -2.31 -7.57 4.66
CA ALA A 369 -1.15 -8.22 5.28
C ALA A 369 0.10 -7.34 5.11
N ASP A 370 0.54 -6.67 6.19
CA ASP A 370 1.65 -5.72 6.19
C ASP A 370 2.94 -6.33 6.74
N GLY A 371 3.93 -6.45 5.88
CA GLY A 371 5.28 -6.93 6.21
C GLY A 371 5.48 -8.45 6.15
N GLY A 372 6.75 -8.86 6.19
CA GLY A 372 7.15 -10.26 6.11
C GLY A 372 7.18 -10.87 4.70
N ILE A 373 6.75 -10.13 3.68
CA ILE A 373 6.70 -10.58 2.28
C ILE A 373 8.09 -10.40 1.64
N ARG A 374 8.68 -11.48 1.17
CA ARG A 374 10.02 -11.51 0.54
C ARG A 374 9.96 -12.03 -0.90
N TYR A 375 9.08 -12.99 -1.16
CA TYR A 375 8.90 -13.67 -2.44
C TYR A 375 7.42 -13.65 -2.86
N SER A 376 7.16 -13.90 -4.13
CA SER A 376 5.78 -14.06 -4.64
C SER A 376 5.03 -15.23 -3.94
N GLY A 377 5.75 -16.25 -3.51
CA GLY A 377 5.20 -17.35 -2.70
C GLY A 377 4.65 -16.92 -1.34
N ASP A 378 5.20 -15.85 -0.74
CA ASP A 378 4.66 -15.31 0.52
C ASP A 378 3.33 -14.58 0.28
N ILE A 379 3.15 -13.96 -0.89
CA ILE A 379 1.90 -13.27 -1.27
C ILE A 379 0.73 -14.26 -1.32
N ILE A 380 0.91 -15.37 -2.04
CA ILE A 380 -0.15 -16.37 -2.16
C ILE A 380 -0.47 -17.02 -0.83
N LYS A 381 0.54 -17.25 0.04
CA LYS A 381 0.33 -17.75 1.41
C LYS A 381 -0.44 -16.74 2.27
N ALA A 382 -0.11 -15.45 2.20
CA ALA A 382 -0.83 -14.40 2.92
C ALA A 382 -2.31 -14.33 2.51
N ILE A 383 -2.59 -14.39 1.21
CA ILE A 383 -3.97 -14.36 0.68
C ILE A 383 -4.71 -15.64 1.06
N ALA A 384 -4.12 -16.81 0.90
CA ALA A 384 -4.73 -18.08 1.32
C ALA A 384 -5.02 -18.13 2.83
N ALA A 385 -4.22 -17.44 3.67
CA ALA A 385 -4.47 -17.29 5.09
C ALA A 385 -5.61 -16.31 5.42
N GLY A 386 -6.15 -15.58 4.43
CA GLY A 386 -7.31 -14.72 4.59
C GLY A 386 -7.08 -13.24 4.26
N ALA A 387 -5.88 -12.81 3.88
CA ALA A 387 -5.66 -11.45 3.44
C ALA A 387 -6.34 -11.17 2.09
N ASP A 388 -6.82 -9.94 1.89
CA ASP A 388 -7.34 -9.45 0.62
C ASP A 388 -6.25 -8.80 -0.22
N SER A 389 -5.28 -8.18 0.42
CA SER A 389 -4.10 -7.59 -0.23
C SER A 389 -2.88 -7.67 0.68
N ILE A 390 -1.71 -7.45 0.09
CA ILE A 390 -0.46 -7.33 0.85
C ILE A 390 0.06 -5.89 0.82
N MET A 391 0.68 -5.45 1.91
CA MET A 391 1.46 -4.23 1.93
C MET A 391 2.95 -4.58 2.02
N ALA A 392 3.75 -3.94 1.17
CA ALA A 392 5.18 -4.21 1.11
C ALA A 392 6.01 -2.92 1.17
N GLY A 393 7.09 -2.94 1.97
CA GLY A 393 8.11 -1.90 2.03
C GLY A 393 9.38 -2.32 1.30
N SER A 394 10.09 -3.34 1.79
CA SER A 394 11.39 -3.78 1.28
C SER A 394 11.38 -4.25 -0.19
N LEU A 395 10.27 -4.77 -0.67
CA LEU A 395 10.12 -5.17 -2.07
C LEU A 395 10.15 -3.97 -3.00
N PHE A 396 9.59 -2.83 -2.57
CA PHE A 396 9.48 -1.61 -3.37
C PHE A 396 10.53 -0.55 -3.02
N ALA A 397 11.21 -0.64 -1.88
CA ALA A 397 12.25 0.32 -1.51
C ALA A 397 13.42 0.38 -2.50
N GLY A 398 13.69 -0.72 -3.24
CA GLY A 398 14.75 -0.83 -4.24
C GLY A 398 14.39 -0.39 -5.66
N VAL A 399 13.14 -0.01 -5.92
CA VAL A 399 12.73 0.39 -7.28
C VAL A 399 13.09 1.83 -7.60
N GLU A 400 13.12 2.15 -8.89
CA GLU A 400 13.50 3.48 -9.38
C GLU A 400 12.62 4.59 -8.81
N GLU A 401 11.31 4.35 -8.73
CA GLU A 401 10.29 5.31 -8.32
C GLU A 401 10.21 5.54 -6.81
N SER A 402 10.93 4.75 -5.99
CA SER A 402 10.98 4.99 -4.53
C SER A 402 11.82 6.23 -4.20
N PRO A 403 11.49 7.00 -3.14
CA PRO A 403 12.18 8.25 -2.82
C PRO A 403 13.55 8.07 -2.16
N GLY A 404 13.91 6.86 -1.70
CA GLY A 404 15.20 6.61 -1.06
C GLY A 404 16.39 6.92 -1.97
N ASP A 405 17.44 7.50 -1.41
CA ASP A 405 18.66 7.86 -2.13
C ASP A 405 19.34 6.67 -2.82
N THR A 406 19.86 6.89 -4.01
CA THR A 406 20.65 5.88 -4.71
C THR A 406 22.10 5.88 -4.21
N ILE A 407 22.54 4.73 -3.71
CA ILE A 407 23.87 4.52 -3.15
C ILE A 407 24.66 3.58 -4.06
N ILE A 408 25.90 3.97 -4.40
CA ILE A 408 26.83 3.07 -5.10
C ILE A 408 27.77 2.45 -4.06
N TYR A 409 27.75 1.14 -3.97
CA TYR A 409 28.59 0.37 -3.03
C TYR A 409 29.16 -0.88 -3.72
N ASN A 410 30.47 -1.08 -3.65
CA ASN A 410 31.17 -2.18 -4.32
C ASN A 410 30.77 -2.32 -5.81
N GLY A 411 30.66 -1.19 -6.53
CA GLY A 411 30.29 -1.16 -7.96
C GLY A 411 28.83 -1.50 -8.28
N ARG A 412 27.97 -1.73 -7.27
CA ARG A 412 26.54 -2.01 -7.43
C ARG A 412 25.68 -0.88 -6.92
N LYS A 413 24.51 -0.70 -7.54
CA LYS A 413 23.49 0.28 -7.10
C LYS A 413 22.63 -0.30 -5.98
N PHE A 414 22.41 0.51 -4.96
CA PHE A 414 21.49 0.27 -3.85
C PHE A 414 20.59 1.48 -3.66
N LYS A 415 19.49 1.31 -2.94
CA LYS A 415 18.64 2.40 -2.46
C LYS A 415 18.66 2.42 -0.93
N ALA A 416 18.66 3.61 -0.34
CA ALA A 416 18.49 3.78 1.10
C ALA A 416 17.11 3.27 1.52
N TYR A 417 17.05 2.55 2.62
CA TYR A 417 15.82 2.00 3.17
C TYR A 417 15.88 2.02 4.69
N ARG A 418 14.91 2.68 5.34
CA ARG A 418 14.88 2.78 6.79
C ARG A 418 13.53 2.44 7.39
N GLY A 419 13.56 1.89 8.62
CA GLY A 419 12.39 1.66 9.43
C GLY A 419 11.81 2.97 9.95
N MET A 420 10.48 3.06 10.02
CA MET A 420 9.81 4.23 10.62
C MET A 420 10.12 4.41 12.09
N GLY A 421 10.61 3.35 12.78
CA GLY A 421 11.13 3.39 14.15
C GLY A 421 12.64 3.59 14.24
N SER A 422 13.34 3.93 13.17
CA SER A 422 14.75 4.36 13.23
C SER A 422 14.87 5.75 13.84
N ILE A 423 16.03 6.08 14.38
CA ILE A 423 16.28 7.39 15.00
C ILE A 423 16.02 8.52 13.99
N GLU A 424 16.54 8.42 12.78
CA GLU A 424 16.34 9.44 11.75
C GLU A 424 14.87 9.61 11.37
N ALA A 425 14.12 8.51 11.19
CA ALA A 425 12.71 8.59 10.84
C ALA A 425 11.88 9.22 11.98
N MET A 426 12.20 8.90 13.23
CA MET A 426 11.56 9.51 14.40
C MET A 426 11.83 11.01 14.51
N GLN A 427 13.04 11.45 14.19
CA GLN A 427 13.40 12.88 14.16
C GLN A 427 12.62 13.65 13.07
N GLN A 428 12.24 12.99 11.98
CA GLN A 428 11.50 13.59 10.87
C GLN A 428 9.98 13.52 11.01
N GLY A 429 9.43 12.98 12.11
CA GLY A 429 8.00 13.04 12.40
C GLY A 429 7.30 11.71 12.67
N SER A 430 8.01 10.57 12.81
CA SER A 430 7.38 9.27 13.10
C SER A 430 7.36 8.89 14.60
N LYS A 431 7.70 9.79 15.51
CA LYS A 431 7.70 9.53 16.97
C LYS A 431 6.33 9.06 17.49
N ASP A 432 5.26 9.68 17.04
CA ASP A 432 3.87 9.37 17.43
C ASP A 432 3.43 7.95 17.00
N ARG A 433 4.01 7.41 15.91
CA ARG A 433 3.79 6.01 15.50
C ARG A 433 4.18 5.01 16.59
N TYR A 434 5.19 5.37 17.40
CA TYR A 434 5.77 4.55 18.47
C TYR A 434 5.43 5.11 19.87
N PHE A 435 4.47 6.03 19.97
CA PHE A 435 4.04 6.66 21.23
C PHE A 435 5.19 7.36 21.98
N GLN A 436 6.14 7.94 21.24
CA GLN A 436 7.30 8.67 21.77
C GLN A 436 7.28 10.15 21.35
N ASP A 437 6.11 10.69 21.03
CA ASP A 437 5.90 12.07 20.55
C ASP A 437 6.24 13.14 21.59
N ILE A 438 6.20 12.81 22.89
CA ILE A 438 6.51 13.72 24.01
C ILE A 438 8.02 13.85 24.25
N GLU A 439 8.85 12.92 23.77
CA GLU A 439 10.29 12.91 24.05
C GLU A 439 11.05 13.77 23.03
N ASP A 440 11.68 14.84 23.51
CA ASP A 440 12.46 15.76 22.68
C ASP A 440 13.96 15.44 22.66
N ASP A 441 14.47 14.73 23.68
CA ASP A 441 15.86 14.32 23.73
C ASP A 441 16.11 13.06 22.89
N ILE A 442 16.82 13.24 21.78
CA ILE A 442 17.16 12.17 20.83
C ILE A 442 17.83 10.97 21.53
N LYS A 443 18.63 11.22 22.58
CA LYS A 443 19.34 10.18 23.32
C LYS A 443 18.41 9.30 24.16
N LYS A 444 17.19 9.73 24.40
CA LYS A 444 16.17 8.98 25.14
C LYS A 444 15.18 8.25 24.26
N LEU A 445 15.21 8.48 22.94
CA LEU A 445 14.40 7.71 22.02
C LEU A 445 14.81 6.25 22.01
N VAL A 446 13.83 5.35 22.03
CA VAL A 446 14.06 3.90 21.95
C VAL A 446 13.70 3.45 20.53
N PRO A 447 14.69 3.20 19.65
CA PRO A 447 14.41 2.82 18.27
C PRO A 447 13.88 1.37 18.18
N GLU A 448 12.83 1.19 17.40
CA GLU A 448 12.25 -0.10 17.02
C GLU A 448 12.44 -0.39 15.53
N GLY A 449 13.44 0.18 14.91
CA GLY A 449 13.80 0.01 13.52
C GLY A 449 15.24 0.41 13.25
N ILE A 450 15.76 -0.06 12.12
CA ILE A 450 17.13 0.21 11.68
C ILE A 450 17.14 0.96 10.34
N GLU A 451 18.28 1.55 10.03
CA GLU A 451 18.63 2.10 8.72
C GLU A 451 19.42 1.06 7.94
N ALA A 452 19.10 0.91 6.67
CA ALA A 452 19.67 -0.12 5.81
C ALA A 452 19.73 0.34 4.35
N ARG A 453 20.26 -0.50 3.50
CA ARG A 453 20.19 -0.36 2.04
C ARG A 453 19.63 -1.64 1.43
N VAL A 454 18.91 -1.49 0.33
CA VAL A 454 18.40 -2.61 -0.47
C VAL A 454 18.98 -2.56 -1.89
N PRO A 455 19.21 -3.69 -2.55
CA PRO A 455 19.64 -3.70 -3.94
C PRO A 455 18.65 -2.93 -4.83
N TYR A 456 19.17 -2.17 -5.79
CA TYR A 456 18.36 -1.56 -6.85
C TYR A 456 17.74 -2.67 -7.71
N LYS A 457 16.46 -2.53 -8.05
CA LYS A 457 15.64 -3.59 -8.69
C LYS A 457 15.05 -3.19 -10.04
N GLY A 458 15.46 -2.05 -10.62
CA GLY A 458 14.81 -1.54 -11.83
C GLY A 458 13.50 -0.82 -11.54
N THR A 459 12.58 -0.84 -12.49
CA THR A 459 11.28 -0.19 -12.39
C THR A 459 10.29 -0.98 -11.52
N LEU A 460 9.32 -0.28 -10.93
CA LEU A 460 8.23 -0.93 -10.19
C LEU A 460 7.45 -1.92 -11.07
N ALA A 461 7.19 -1.56 -12.33
CA ALA A 461 6.46 -2.41 -13.28
C ALA A 461 7.12 -3.78 -13.45
N GLU A 462 8.46 -3.84 -13.56
CA GLU A 462 9.20 -5.10 -13.65
C GLU A 462 9.04 -5.95 -12.39
N VAL A 463 9.11 -5.32 -11.21
CA VAL A 463 8.93 -6.01 -9.92
C VAL A 463 7.50 -6.55 -9.78
N ILE A 464 6.48 -5.74 -10.07
CA ILE A 464 5.06 -6.16 -10.02
C ILE A 464 4.79 -7.29 -11.00
N TYR A 465 5.36 -7.23 -12.21
CA TYR A 465 5.22 -8.30 -13.21
C TYR A 465 5.71 -9.66 -12.66
N GLN A 466 6.90 -9.69 -12.04
CA GLN A 466 7.45 -10.91 -11.45
C GLN A 466 6.61 -11.41 -10.25
N MET A 467 6.16 -10.49 -9.39
CA MET A 467 5.34 -10.82 -8.22
C MET A 467 3.97 -11.40 -8.63
N THR A 468 3.30 -10.75 -9.56
CA THR A 468 1.98 -11.18 -10.05
C THR A 468 2.09 -12.45 -10.89
N GLY A 469 3.17 -12.62 -11.65
CA GLY A 469 3.47 -13.86 -12.36
C GLY A 469 3.58 -15.06 -11.42
N GLY A 470 4.33 -14.91 -10.31
CA GLY A 470 4.43 -15.96 -9.28
C GLY A 470 3.10 -16.23 -8.56
N LEU A 471 2.33 -15.17 -8.27
CA LEU A 471 0.99 -15.32 -7.67
C LEU A 471 0.04 -16.09 -8.61
N ARG A 472 0.00 -15.73 -9.91
CA ARG A 472 -0.81 -16.42 -10.93
C ARG A 472 -0.40 -17.90 -11.07
N ALA A 473 0.91 -18.18 -11.10
CA ALA A 473 1.43 -19.55 -11.17
C ALA A 473 0.94 -20.38 -9.97
N GLY A 474 1.08 -19.84 -8.75
CA GLY A 474 0.62 -20.52 -7.54
C GLY A 474 -0.90 -20.74 -7.52
N MET A 475 -1.69 -19.76 -7.95
CA MET A 475 -3.14 -19.91 -8.07
C MET A 475 -3.53 -20.95 -9.14
N GLY A 476 -2.77 -21.06 -10.23
CA GLY A 476 -2.89 -22.14 -11.22
C GLY A 476 -2.69 -23.51 -10.60
N TYR A 477 -1.66 -23.72 -9.77
CA TYR A 477 -1.43 -24.98 -9.05
C TYR A 477 -2.56 -25.35 -8.07
N LEU A 478 -3.31 -24.35 -7.59
CA LEU A 478 -4.41 -24.54 -6.61
C LEU A 478 -5.79 -24.60 -7.28
N GLY A 479 -5.90 -24.42 -8.60
CA GLY A 479 -7.19 -24.31 -9.29
C GLY A 479 -8.01 -23.07 -8.88
N ALA A 480 -7.37 -22.06 -8.31
CA ALA A 480 -8.01 -20.85 -7.81
C ALA A 480 -8.11 -19.79 -8.91
N LYS A 481 -9.26 -19.64 -9.54
CA LYS A 481 -9.47 -18.67 -10.62
C LYS A 481 -9.53 -17.20 -10.16
N ASN A 482 -9.71 -16.94 -8.88
CA ASN A 482 -9.72 -15.61 -8.27
C ASN A 482 -9.31 -15.65 -6.79
N ILE A 483 -9.10 -14.47 -6.21
CA ILE A 483 -8.68 -14.29 -4.81
C ILE A 483 -9.67 -14.92 -3.81
N THR A 484 -10.97 -14.80 -4.06
CA THR A 484 -12.00 -15.36 -3.16
C THR A 484 -11.91 -16.88 -3.07
N ILE A 485 -11.69 -17.56 -4.20
CA ILE A 485 -11.49 -19.02 -4.21
C ILE A 485 -10.19 -19.41 -3.51
N LEU A 486 -9.10 -18.68 -3.75
CA LEU A 486 -7.84 -18.92 -3.07
C LEU A 486 -7.98 -18.82 -1.54
N LYS A 487 -8.66 -17.80 -1.04
CA LYS A 487 -8.94 -17.63 0.41
C LYS A 487 -9.76 -18.79 0.98
N LYS A 488 -10.72 -19.31 0.22
CA LYS A 488 -11.63 -20.35 0.67
C LYS A 488 -11.04 -21.76 0.59
N GLU A 489 -10.35 -22.08 -0.51
CA GLU A 489 -9.95 -23.45 -0.84
C GLU A 489 -8.45 -23.72 -0.53
N GLY A 490 -7.64 -22.68 -0.34
CA GLY A 490 -6.22 -22.82 -0.04
C GLY A 490 -5.97 -23.60 1.27
N LYS A 491 -5.23 -24.71 1.18
CA LYS A 491 -4.87 -25.55 2.32
C LYS A 491 -3.37 -25.58 2.51
N PHE A 492 -2.95 -25.58 3.76
CA PHE A 492 -1.53 -25.59 4.13
C PHE A 492 -1.09 -26.95 4.66
N VAL A 493 0.15 -27.29 4.37
CA VAL A 493 0.92 -28.31 5.09
C VAL A 493 2.02 -27.59 5.87
N ARG A 494 2.21 -27.97 7.13
CA ARG A 494 3.35 -27.51 7.92
C ARG A 494 4.61 -28.26 7.50
N ILE A 495 5.71 -27.53 7.36
CA ILE A 495 7.02 -28.09 7.02
C ILE A 495 8.01 -27.93 8.16
N THR A 496 9.06 -28.73 8.14
CA THR A 496 10.18 -28.64 9.07
C THR A 496 11.26 -27.69 8.56
N HIS A 497 12.27 -27.39 9.37
CA HIS A 497 13.44 -26.64 8.92
C HIS A 497 14.14 -27.30 7.71
N SER A 498 14.19 -28.64 7.67
CA SER A 498 14.71 -29.37 6.50
C SER A 498 13.88 -29.13 5.24
N GLY A 499 12.55 -29.01 5.38
CA GLY A 499 11.66 -28.67 4.26
C GLY A 499 11.88 -27.25 3.74
N ILE A 500 12.33 -26.31 4.59
CA ILE A 500 12.73 -24.95 4.15
C ILE A 500 14.00 -25.05 3.29
N ILE A 501 15.00 -25.81 3.73
CA ILE A 501 16.25 -26.03 2.98
C ILE A 501 15.95 -26.66 1.62
N GLU A 502 15.11 -27.70 1.58
CA GLU A 502 14.65 -28.37 0.35
C GLU A 502 13.92 -27.41 -0.60
N SER A 503 13.20 -26.41 -0.06
CA SER A 503 12.45 -25.43 -0.86
C SER A 503 13.32 -24.41 -1.59
N HIS A 504 14.58 -24.27 -1.20
CA HIS A 504 15.56 -23.40 -1.87
C HIS A 504 16.50 -24.23 -2.76
N PRO A 505 17.09 -23.66 -3.84
CA PRO A 505 18.15 -24.31 -4.57
C PRO A 505 19.27 -24.76 -3.63
N HIS A 506 19.57 -26.05 -3.60
CA HIS A 506 20.61 -26.67 -2.77
C HIS A 506 21.53 -27.52 -3.62
N ASP A 507 22.72 -27.82 -3.14
CA ASP A 507 23.75 -28.64 -3.81
C ASP A 507 24.16 -28.16 -5.21
N VAL A 508 23.92 -26.85 -5.51
CA VAL A 508 24.31 -26.23 -6.78
C VAL A 508 24.88 -24.83 -6.55
N SER A 509 25.75 -24.38 -7.45
CA SER A 509 26.20 -23.01 -7.54
C SER A 509 25.36 -22.25 -8.56
N ILE A 510 24.75 -21.12 -8.14
CA ILE A 510 23.96 -20.26 -9.05
C ILE A 510 24.92 -19.53 -9.98
N THR A 511 24.89 -19.86 -11.27
CA THR A 511 25.73 -19.20 -12.30
C THR A 511 25.04 -17.98 -12.93
N ARG A 512 23.69 -17.94 -12.87
CA ARG A 512 22.88 -16.81 -13.33
C ARG A 512 21.68 -16.64 -12.41
N GLU A 513 21.53 -15.45 -11.82
CA GLU A 513 20.37 -15.12 -10.98
C GLU A 513 19.08 -15.04 -11.80
N ALA A 514 17.99 -15.53 -11.23
CA ALA A 514 16.66 -15.32 -11.78
C ALA A 514 16.11 -13.97 -11.32
N PRO A 515 15.29 -13.26 -12.14
CA PRO A 515 14.80 -11.93 -11.78
C PRO A 515 13.88 -11.92 -10.55
N ASN A 516 13.32 -13.07 -10.19
CA ASN A 516 12.39 -13.26 -9.07
C ASN A 516 12.98 -14.07 -7.90
N TYR A 517 14.25 -14.48 -8.00
CA TYR A 517 14.94 -15.23 -6.96
C TYR A 517 16.39 -14.78 -6.82
N SER A 518 16.74 -14.33 -5.63
CA SER A 518 18.13 -14.10 -5.24
C SER A 518 18.36 -14.71 -3.85
N ARG A 519 19.43 -15.45 -3.69
CA ARG A 519 19.87 -15.88 -2.37
C ARG A 519 20.52 -14.67 -1.69
N LYS A 520 19.95 -14.16 -0.64
CA LYS A 520 20.54 -13.05 0.13
C LYS A 520 21.73 -13.56 0.93
N SER A 521 22.91 -13.53 0.37
CA SER A 521 24.15 -13.45 1.15
C SER A 521 24.52 -11.97 1.21
N PHE A 522 24.18 -11.31 2.29
CA PHE A 522 24.76 -10.01 2.63
C PHE A 522 26.02 -10.27 3.45
N GLU A 523 27.12 -10.69 2.81
CA GLU A 523 28.48 -10.59 3.31
C GLU A 523 29.21 -9.44 2.64
#